data_6930c78dc8db0f6f7ac668c2c72db5bb
#
_entry.id   6930c78dc8db0f6f7ac668c2c72db5bb
#
_cell.length_a   1.000
_cell.length_b   1.000
_cell.length_c   1.000
_cell.angle_alpha   90.00
_cell.angle_beta   90.00
_cell.angle_gamma   90.00
#
_symmetry.space_group_name_H-M   'P 1'
#
loop_
_entity.id
_entity.type
_entity.pdbx_description
1 polymer ?
#
loop_
_entity_poly.entity_id
_entity_poly.type
_entity_poly.pdbx_seq_one_letter_code
_entity_poly.pdbx_strand_id
1 'polypeptide(L)'
;MHTKTIASIASGMGGGIGVIRISGDDAMTIAGKIFRKRSQIDLSSECEKEDVQSDDKFFEKTDTHTIHYGFIVDEGKVVDEVMVLVMKKPNSYTREDVIEIDSHGGPFIVKKILETVLKNGAALAEPGEFTKRAFFNGRIDLAQAEAVMKLISSENNYALDSALSQLEGNLSKYIEDIRQDILYDMGYIEAALDDPEHYDLGKFRFELRDKLERDKDKLNELVEHFDDGRMKSEGINTVIVGKPN
;
A
#
# COMPACT_ATOMS: atom_id res chain seq x y z
N MET A 1 13.61 11.94 9.51
CA MET A 1 13.14 11.16 10.68
C MET A 1 13.31 9.71 10.32
N HIS A 2 14.13 8.94 11.06
CA HIS A 2 14.13 7.49 10.91
C HIS A 2 12.78 6.97 11.39
N THR A 3 11.94 6.53 10.47
CA THR A 3 10.71 5.83 10.81
C THR A 3 11.07 4.42 11.27
N LYS A 4 10.49 3.96 12.37
CA LYS A 4 10.71 2.59 12.87
C LYS A 4 10.31 1.58 11.77
N THR A 5 11.10 0.53 11.61
CA THR A 5 10.73 -0.61 10.79
C THR A 5 9.52 -1.31 11.41
N ILE A 6 8.48 -1.55 10.62
CA ILE A 6 7.21 -2.15 11.06
C ILE A 6 7.01 -3.54 10.49
N ALA A 7 6.22 -4.35 11.18
CA ALA A 7 5.80 -5.65 10.71
C ALA A 7 4.36 -5.97 11.10
N SER A 8 3.67 -6.71 10.24
CA SER A 8 2.32 -7.24 10.51
C SER A 8 2.04 -8.49 9.68
N ILE A 9 1.01 -9.23 10.09
CA ILE A 9 0.40 -10.28 9.27
C ILE A 9 -0.34 -9.60 8.13
N ALA A 10 -0.03 -9.96 6.88
CA ALA A 10 -0.59 -9.38 5.67
C ALA A 10 -1.63 -10.27 4.97
N SER A 11 -1.81 -11.52 5.43
CA SER A 11 -2.79 -12.49 4.93
C SER A 11 -3.95 -12.71 5.91
N GLY A 12 -5.04 -13.32 5.43
CA GLY A 12 -6.04 -13.90 6.32
C GLY A 12 -5.45 -15.04 7.15
N MET A 13 -5.95 -15.26 8.35
CA MET A 13 -5.52 -16.36 9.21
C MET A 13 -6.28 -17.66 8.90
N GLY A 14 -5.60 -18.82 9.05
CA GLY A 14 -6.21 -20.13 8.91
C GLY A 14 -6.24 -20.69 7.48
N GLY A 15 -5.59 -20.03 6.52
CA GLY A 15 -5.36 -20.55 5.18
C GLY A 15 -4.15 -21.50 5.11
N GLY A 16 -3.81 -21.99 3.92
CA GLY A 16 -2.61 -22.82 3.69
C GLY A 16 -1.30 -22.03 3.82
N ILE A 17 -1.34 -20.72 3.52
CA ILE A 17 -0.18 -19.81 3.56
C ILE A 17 -0.51 -18.63 4.44
N GLY A 18 0.45 -18.23 5.29
CA GLY A 18 0.45 -17.00 6.05
C GLY A 18 1.58 -16.10 5.61
N VAL A 19 1.30 -14.81 5.45
CA VAL A 19 2.27 -13.80 5.00
C VAL A 19 2.53 -12.81 6.11
N ILE A 20 3.79 -12.63 6.48
CA ILE A 20 4.25 -11.57 7.37
C ILE A 20 5.03 -10.56 6.54
N ARG A 21 4.61 -9.29 6.57
CA ARG A 21 5.29 -8.19 5.88
C ARG A 21 6.08 -7.34 6.87
N ILE A 22 7.31 -7.01 6.49
CA ILE A 22 8.22 -6.11 7.21
C ILE A 22 8.54 -4.95 6.28
N SER A 23 8.47 -3.70 6.75
CA SER A 23 8.77 -2.51 5.93
C SER A 23 9.56 -1.49 6.75
N GLY A 24 10.63 -0.97 6.17
CA GLY A 24 11.48 0.06 6.77
C GLY A 24 12.97 -0.20 6.55
N ASP A 25 13.80 0.72 7.02
CA ASP A 25 15.25 0.70 6.78
C ASP A 25 15.97 -0.55 7.35
N ASP A 26 15.45 -1.16 8.43
CA ASP A 26 16.03 -2.34 9.05
C ASP A 26 15.41 -3.67 8.58
N ALA A 27 14.50 -3.65 7.58
CA ALA A 27 13.75 -4.83 7.16
C ALA A 27 14.67 -5.98 6.73
N MET A 28 15.72 -5.67 5.96
CA MET A 28 16.71 -6.63 5.47
C MET A 28 17.53 -7.24 6.61
N THR A 29 17.99 -6.40 7.53
CA THR A 29 18.79 -6.82 8.69
C THR A 29 17.97 -7.69 9.64
N ILE A 30 16.72 -7.30 9.94
CA ILE A 30 15.83 -8.07 10.82
C ILE A 30 15.57 -9.45 10.22
N ALA A 31 15.25 -9.53 8.92
CA ALA A 31 15.04 -10.79 8.24
C ALA A 31 16.31 -11.66 8.22
N GLY A 32 17.48 -11.08 8.00
CA GLY A 32 18.79 -11.78 8.02
C GLY A 32 19.10 -12.43 9.36
N LYS A 33 18.72 -11.79 10.47
CA LYS A 33 18.91 -12.35 11.82
C LYS A 33 18.15 -13.66 12.03
N ILE A 34 16.95 -13.77 11.51
CA ILE A 34 16.03 -14.89 11.79
C ILE A 34 15.97 -15.92 10.66
N PHE A 35 16.45 -15.62 9.46
CA PHE A 35 16.41 -16.51 8.30
C PHE A 35 17.66 -17.39 8.23
N ARG A 36 17.48 -18.65 7.84
CA ARG A 36 18.57 -19.60 7.56
C ARG A 36 18.28 -20.35 6.28
N LYS A 37 19.33 -20.52 5.45
CA LYS A 37 19.26 -21.36 4.26
C LYS A 37 19.21 -22.84 4.66
N ARG A 38 18.67 -23.69 3.79
CA ARG A 38 18.65 -25.15 3.99
C ARG A 38 20.04 -25.74 4.28
N SER A 39 21.09 -25.23 3.62
CA SER A 39 22.47 -25.68 3.83
C SER A 39 23.04 -25.34 5.20
N GLN A 40 22.40 -24.46 5.96
CA GLN A 40 22.82 -24.00 7.28
C GLN A 40 22.11 -24.73 8.42
N ILE A 41 21.12 -25.57 8.10
CA ILE A 41 20.31 -26.30 9.09
C ILE A 41 20.51 -27.80 8.94
N ASP A 42 20.87 -28.44 10.04
CA ASP A 42 20.89 -29.90 10.17
C ASP A 42 19.62 -30.35 10.90
N LEU A 43 18.64 -30.83 10.14
CA LEU A 43 17.38 -31.36 10.69
C LEU A 43 17.50 -32.72 11.34
N SER A 44 18.66 -33.40 11.21
CA SER A 44 18.89 -34.73 11.74
C SER A 44 19.49 -34.73 13.15
N SER A 45 19.95 -33.58 13.64
CA SER A 45 20.56 -33.46 14.96
C SER A 45 19.59 -32.78 15.93
N GLU A 46 19.16 -33.51 16.97
CA GLU A 46 18.51 -32.94 18.17
C GLU A 46 19.47 -32.07 19.01
N CYS A 47 20.70 -31.86 18.54
CA CYS A 47 21.70 -31.06 19.23
C CYS A 47 21.60 -29.59 18.88
N GLU A 48 21.40 -28.81 19.90
CA GLU A 48 21.66 -27.36 19.97
C GLU A 48 23.06 -27.08 19.41
N LYS A 49 23.19 -26.73 18.11
CA LYS A 49 24.41 -26.12 17.60
C LYS A 49 24.31 -24.63 17.87
N GLU A 50 25.00 -24.18 18.93
CA GLU A 50 25.17 -22.79 19.33
C GLU A 50 25.80 -21.90 18.24
N ASP A 51 26.22 -22.45 17.09
CA ASP A 51 27.05 -21.78 16.08
C ASP A 51 26.47 -21.70 14.65
N VAL A 52 25.16 -21.65 14.47
CA VAL A 52 24.65 -21.23 13.15
C VAL A 52 24.69 -19.71 13.08
N GLN A 53 25.85 -19.17 12.69
CA GLN A 53 26.04 -17.73 12.53
C GLN A 53 24.93 -17.14 11.66
N SER A 54 24.23 -16.16 12.22
CA SER A 54 23.32 -15.30 11.45
C SER A 54 24.14 -14.53 10.41
N ASP A 55 23.71 -14.54 9.17
CA ASP A 55 24.21 -13.58 8.18
C ASP A 55 23.22 -12.42 8.12
N ASP A 56 23.33 -11.53 9.10
CA ASP A 56 22.45 -10.37 9.24
C ASP A 56 22.44 -9.50 7.96
N LYS A 57 23.49 -9.60 7.14
CA LYS A 57 23.63 -8.86 5.89
C LYS A 57 23.27 -9.65 4.65
N PHE A 58 22.71 -10.86 4.81
CA PHE A 58 22.38 -11.71 3.66
C PHE A 58 21.45 -11.00 2.68
N PHE A 59 20.34 -10.45 3.15
CA PHE A 59 19.37 -9.79 2.29
C PHE A 59 19.82 -8.41 1.79
N GLU A 60 20.75 -7.75 2.48
CA GLU A 60 21.36 -6.51 1.98
C GLU A 60 22.14 -6.72 0.67
N LYS A 61 22.73 -7.92 0.50
CA LYS A 61 23.56 -8.28 -0.67
C LYS A 61 22.75 -8.92 -1.80
N THR A 62 21.49 -9.32 -1.55
CA THR A 62 20.64 -9.94 -2.58
C THR A 62 20.08 -8.90 -3.54
N ASP A 63 19.70 -9.32 -4.75
CA ASP A 63 18.98 -8.47 -5.68
C ASP A 63 17.54 -8.25 -5.23
N THR A 64 16.94 -7.13 -5.67
CA THR A 64 15.51 -6.87 -5.46
C THR A 64 14.64 -7.81 -6.29
N HIS A 65 13.43 -8.08 -5.85
CA HIS A 65 12.45 -8.96 -6.50
C HIS A 65 12.97 -10.40 -6.64
N THR A 66 13.63 -10.89 -5.60
CA THR A 66 14.11 -12.27 -5.49
C THR A 66 13.36 -13.01 -4.39
N ILE A 67 13.29 -14.33 -4.55
CA ILE A 67 12.66 -15.24 -3.59
C ILE A 67 13.73 -16.21 -3.04
N HIS A 68 13.74 -16.36 -1.74
CA HIS A 68 14.71 -17.20 -1.04
C HIS A 68 13.99 -18.25 -0.18
N TYR A 69 14.27 -19.52 -0.45
CA TYR A 69 13.75 -20.63 0.32
C TYR A 69 14.64 -20.95 1.50
N GLY A 70 14.04 -21.18 2.66
CA GLY A 70 14.76 -21.50 3.90
C GLY A 70 13.86 -21.66 5.10
N PHE A 71 14.37 -21.28 6.25
CA PHE A 71 13.72 -21.50 7.54
C PHE A 71 13.78 -20.24 8.40
N ILE A 72 12.74 -20.00 9.19
CA ILE A 72 12.78 -19.03 10.29
C ILE A 72 13.23 -19.76 11.55
N VAL A 73 14.16 -19.13 12.26
CA VAL A 73 14.76 -19.64 13.50
C VAL A 73 14.55 -18.63 14.62
N ASP A 74 14.07 -19.06 15.77
CA ASP A 74 13.93 -18.30 17.01
C ASP A 74 14.73 -18.99 18.12
N GLU A 75 15.72 -18.30 18.71
CA GLU A 75 16.57 -18.82 19.80
C GLU A 75 17.17 -20.22 19.48
N GLY A 76 17.70 -20.38 18.27
CA GLY A 76 18.32 -21.62 17.81
C GLY A 76 17.35 -22.73 17.34
N LYS A 77 16.03 -22.54 17.50
CA LYS A 77 15.03 -23.54 17.10
C LYS A 77 14.34 -23.14 15.79
N VAL A 78 14.18 -24.10 14.90
CA VAL A 78 13.40 -23.91 13.67
C VAL A 78 11.93 -23.69 14.04
N VAL A 79 11.37 -22.57 13.55
CA VAL A 79 9.95 -22.23 13.74
C VAL A 79 9.13 -22.77 12.57
N ASP A 80 9.58 -22.49 11.33
CA ASP A 80 8.88 -22.92 10.12
C ASP A 80 9.81 -22.89 8.90
N GLU A 81 9.40 -23.61 7.88
CA GLU A 81 9.96 -23.58 6.53
C GLU A 81 9.23 -22.52 5.70
N VAL A 82 9.99 -21.60 5.06
CA VAL A 82 9.43 -20.38 4.49
C VAL A 82 10.02 -20.04 3.13
N MET A 83 9.29 -19.21 2.39
CA MET A 83 9.82 -18.41 1.29
C MET A 83 9.91 -16.94 1.72
N VAL A 84 11.04 -16.31 1.44
CA VAL A 84 11.26 -14.89 1.76
C VAL A 84 11.40 -14.12 0.47
N LEU A 85 10.52 -13.15 0.27
CA LEU A 85 10.51 -12.23 -0.86
C LEU A 85 11.22 -10.94 -0.47
N VAL A 86 12.12 -10.46 -1.34
CA VAL A 86 12.92 -9.26 -1.12
C VAL A 86 12.52 -8.17 -2.10
N MET A 87 12.09 -7.02 -1.60
CA MET A 87 11.74 -5.86 -2.41
C MET A 87 12.48 -4.64 -1.87
N LYS A 88 13.47 -4.14 -2.60
CA LYS A 88 14.26 -2.97 -2.20
C LYS A 88 13.62 -1.67 -2.67
N LYS A 89 13.79 -0.63 -1.86
CA LYS A 89 13.40 0.74 -2.21
C LYS A 89 14.09 1.21 -3.50
N PRO A 90 13.42 2.01 -4.36
CA PRO A 90 12.05 2.48 -4.20
C PRO A 90 10.97 1.51 -4.76
N ASN A 91 11.37 0.33 -5.25
CA ASN A 91 10.51 -0.60 -5.99
C ASN A 91 9.78 -1.57 -5.05
N SER A 92 8.97 -1.05 -4.14
CA SER A 92 8.17 -1.80 -3.18
C SER A 92 6.80 -1.14 -2.95
N TYR A 93 5.90 -1.79 -2.21
CA TYR A 93 4.58 -1.23 -1.91
C TYR A 93 4.67 0.09 -1.14
N THR A 94 5.57 0.20 -0.19
CA THR A 94 5.75 1.38 0.65
C THR A 94 6.82 2.35 0.15
N ARG A 95 7.54 2.02 -0.93
CA ARG A 95 8.80 2.65 -1.35
C ARG A 95 9.92 2.59 -0.31
N GLU A 96 9.76 1.76 0.72
CA GLU A 96 10.81 1.40 1.68
C GLU A 96 11.40 0.04 1.30
N ASP A 97 12.42 -0.42 2.02
CA ASP A 97 12.85 -1.82 1.95
C ASP A 97 11.76 -2.71 2.56
N VAL A 98 11.31 -3.71 1.82
CA VAL A 98 10.24 -4.61 2.23
C VAL A 98 10.70 -6.06 2.13
N ILE A 99 10.38 -6.82 3.16
CA ILE A 99 10.48 -8.28 3.20
C ILE A 99 9.08 -8.86 3.40
N GLU A 100 8.73 -9.87 2.63
CA GLU A 100 7.58 -10.73 2.90
C GLU A 100 8.06 -12.14 3.21
N ILE A 101 7.54 -12.71 4.29
CA ILE A 101 7.82 -14.06 4.74
C ILE A 101 6.55 -14.89 4.55
N ASP A 102 6.58 -15.78 3.58
CA ASP A 102 5.50 -16.72 3.30
C ASP A 102 5.76 -18.00 4.10
N SER A 103 4.91 -18.28 5.06
CA SER A 103 4.96 -19.41 5.99
C SER A 103 3.74 -20.30 5.85
N HIS A 104 3.72 -21.43 6.56
CA HIS A 104 2.47 -22.16 6.74
C HIS A 104 1.43 -21.29 7.45
N GLY A 105 0.17 -21.31 6.99
CA GLY A 105 -0.89 -20.38 7.41
C GLY A 105 -1.57 -20.71 8.74
N GLY A 106 -1.02 -21.65 9.52
CA GLY A 106 -1.53 -21.95 10.87
C GLY A 106 -1.46 -20.73 11.79
N PRO A 107 -2.54 -20.33 12.50
CA PRO A 107 -2.57 -19.11 13.30
C PRO A 107 -1.45 -19.03 14.33
N PHE A 108 -1.07 -20.17 14.92
CA PHE A 108 0.01 -20.24 15.89
C PHE A 108 1.38 -19.96 15.26
N ILE A 109 1.66 -20.56 14.09
CA ILE A 109 2.94 -20.40 13.39
C ILE A 109 3.12 -18.95 12.92
N VAL A 110 2.12 -18.40 12.26
CA VAL A 110 2.12 -17.02 11.76
C VAL A 110 2.35 -16.03 12.91
N LYS A 111 1.66 -16.22 14.05
CA LYS A 111 1.86 -15.40 15.24
C LYS A 111 3.28 -15.56 15.80
N LYS A 112 3.79 -16.78 15.86
CA LYS A 112 5.14 -17.07 16.38
C LYS A 112 6.22 -16.40 15.52
N ILE A 113 6.08 -16.42 14.18
CA ILE A 113 7.01 -15.75 13.28
C ILE A 113 6.92 -14.23 13.47
N LEU A 114 5.72 -13.65 13.57
CA LEU A 114 5.57 -12.23 13.86
C LEU A 114 6.24 -11.84 15.18
N GLU A 115 6.04 -12.60 16.26
CA GLU A 115 6.70 -12.39 17.54
C GLU A 115 8.23 -12.43 17.41
N THR A 116 8.76 -13.37 16.61
CA THR A 116 10.21 -13.46 16.35
C THR A 116 10.71 -12.22 15.59
N VAL A 117 9.98 -11.73 14.60
CA VAL A 117 10.30 -10.48 13.89
C VAL A 117 10.30 -9.27 14.83
N LEU A 118 9.29 -9.15 15.70
CA LEU A 118 9.17 -8.05 16.66
C LEU A 118 10.32 -8.07 17.71
N LYS A 119 10.69 -9.25 18.23
CA LYS A 119 11.83 -9.43 19.13
C LYS A 119 13.15 -8.96 18.49
N ASN A 120 13.27 -9.06 17.16
CA ASN A 120 14.49 -8.69 16.44
C ASN A 120 14.52 -7.21 16.00
N GLY A 121 13.56 -6.40 16.42
CA GLY A 121 13.64 -4.93 16.31
C GLY A 121 12.54 -4.27 15.49
N ALA A 122 11.62 -5.02 14.85
CA ALA A 122 10.45 -4.42 14.23
C ALA A 122 9.43 -3.97 15.28
N ALA A 123 8.65 -2.94 14.97
CA ALA A 123 7.45 -2.55 15.71
C ALA A 123 6.22 -3.17 15.06
N LEU A 124 5.17 -3.43 15.83
CA LEU A 124 3.90 -3.86 15.26
C LEU A 124 3.29 -2.70 14.46
N ALA A 125 2.90 -2.98 13.21
CA ALA A 125 2.23 -2.00 12.35
C ALA A 125 0.82 -1.68 12.86
N GLU A 126 0.42 -0.42 12.76
CA GLU A 126 -0.95 0.01 12.95
C GLU A 126 -1.84 -0.42 11.76
N PRO A 127 -3.16 -0.56 11.94
CA PRO A 127 -4.07 -0.80 10.82
C PRO A 127 -3.88 0.26 9.71
N GLY A 128 -3.67 -0.21 8.46
CA GLY A 128 -3.46 0.68 7.30
C GLY A 128 -2.09 1.35 7.21
N GLU A 129 -1.14 1.05 8.13
CA GLU A 129 0.15 1.76 8.17
C GLU A 129 0.99 1.58 6.91
N PHE A 130 0.98 0.42 6.26
CA PHE A 130 1.69 0.23 4.98
C PHE A 130 1.15 1.15 3.88
N THR A 131 -0.16 1.28 3.77
CA THR A 131 -0.81 2.20 2.80
C THR A 131 -0.53 3.67 3.15
N LYS A 132 -0.55 4.02 4.44
CA LYS A 132 -0.16 5.33 4.94
C LYS A 132 1.29 5.69 4.55
N ARG A 133 2.23 4.75 4.68
CA ARG A 133 3.62 4.93 4.24
C ARG A 133 3.75 5.05 2.73
N ALA A 134 3.01 4.25 1.96
CA ALA A 134 2.95 4.38 0.51
C ALA A 134 2.50 5.78 0.07
N PHE A 135 1.53 6.37 0.77
CA PHE A 135 1.10 7.75 0.56
C PHE A 135 2.18 8.77 0.94
N PHE A 136 2.76 8.70 2.14
CA PHE A 136 3.80 9.65 2.56
C PHE A 136 5.06 9.59 1.69
N ASN A 137 5.40 8.41 1.18
CA ASN A 137 6.53 8.22 0.28
C ASN A 137 6.19 8.54 -1.19
N GLY A 138 5.00 9.08 -1.46
CA GLY A 138 4.58 9.55 -2.78
C GLY A 138 4.37 8.45 -3.82
N ARG A 139 4.10 7.19 -3.39
CA ARG A 139 3.74 6.12 -4.32
C ARG A 139 2.30 6.23 -4.80
N ILE A 140 1.41 6.59 -3.90
CA ILE A 140 -0.02 6.77 -4.14
C ILE A 140 -0.47 8.09 -3.55
N ASP A 141 -1.54 8.66 -4.10
CA ASP A 141 -2.20 9.83 -3.54
C ASP A 141 -3.30 9.44 -2.52
N LEU A 142 -3.96 10.44 -1.94
CA LEU A 142 -4.98 10.21 -0.91
C LEU A 142 -6.20 9.46 -1.47
N ALA A 143 -6.64 9.79 -2.69
CA ALA A 143 -7.76 9.12 -3.34
C ALA A 143 -7.45 7.65 -3.62
N GLN A 144 -6.22 7.37 -4.08
CA GLN A 144 -5.73 6.00 -4.28
C GLN A 144 -5.59 5.22 -2.96
N ALA A 145 -5.14 5.89 -1.89
CA ALA A 145 -5.05 5.26 -0.56
C ALA A 145 -6.44 4.87 -0.02
N GLU A 146 -7.45 5.69 -0.23
CA GLU A 146 -8.85 5.36 0.08
C GLU A 146 -9.38 4.21 -0.79
N ALA A 147 -9.02 4.20 -2.08
CA ALA A 147 -9.41 3.16 -3.01
C ALA A 147 -8.90 1.76 -2.60
N VAL A 148 -7.70 1.66 -1.99
CA VAL A 148 -7.20 0.39 -1.44
C VAL A 148 -8.16 -0.19 -0.40
N MET A 149 -8.71 0.63 0.50
CA MET A 149 -9.67 0.18 1.51
C MET A 149 -10.99 -0.27 0.86
N LYS A 150 -11.50 0.51 -0.10
CA LYS A 150 -12.71 0.16 -0.87
C LYS A 150 -12.53 -1.14 -1.65
N LEU A 151 -11.35 -1.36 -2.24
CA LEU A 151 -11.04 -2.59 -2.96
C LEU A 151 -11.10 -3.82 -2.06
N ILE A 152 -10.52 -3.73 -0.85
CA ILE A 152 -10.50 -4.83 0.13
C ILE A 152 -11.92 -5.14 0.65
N SER A 153 -12.77 -4.12 0.78
CA SER A 153 -14.13 -4.26 1.30
C SER A 153 -15.21 -4.38 0.22
N SER A 154 -14.84 -4.48 -1.06
CA SER A 154 -15.81 -4.55 -2.15
C SER A 154 -16.59 -5.87 -2.11
N GLU A 155 -17.93 -5.80 -2.12
CA GLU A 155 -18.84 -6.95 -2.07
C GLU A 155 -19.56 -7.22 -3.40
N ASN A 156 -19.34 -6.35 -4.40
CA ASN A 156 -19.94 -6.49 -5.72
C ASN A 156 -19.04 -5.92 -6.83
N ASN A 157 -19.34 -6.30 -8.08
CA ASN A 157 -18.53 -5.89 -9.25
C ASN A 157 -18.50 -4.36 -9.42
N TYR A 158 -19.58 -3.65 -9.14
CA TYR A 158 -19.62 -2.20 -9.27
C TYR A 158 -18.66 -1.52 -8.28
N ALA A 159 -18.67 -1.97 -7.02
CA ALA A 159 -17.73 -1.48 -5.99
C ALA A 159 -16.28 -1.79 -6.37
N LEU A 160 -16.04 -3.00 -6.91
CA LEU A 160 -14.72 -3.42 -7.39
C LEU A 160 -14.22 -2.53 -8.53
N ASP A 161 -15.02 -2.36 -9.59
CA ASP A 161 -14.66 -1.58 -10.77
C ASP A 161 -14.42 -0.10 -10.41
N SER A 162 -15.27 0.46 -9.53
CA SER A 162 -15.12 1.83 -9.03
C SER A 162 -13.82 2.01 -8.23
N ALA A 163 -13.51 1.07 -7.33
CA ALA A 163 -12.28 1.10 -6.54
C ALA A 163 -11.02 0.94 -7.41
N LEU A 164 -11.06 0.07 -8.41
CA LEU A 164 -9.96 -0.10 -9.38
C LEU A 164 -9.72 1.16 -10.18
N SER A 165 -10.77 1.78 -10.73
CA SER A 165 -10.66 3.05 -11.46
C SER A 165 -10.08 4.17 -10.61
N GLN A 166 -10.47 4.26 -9.33
CA GLN A 166 -9.92 5.22 -8.40
C GLN A 166 -8.45 4.91 -8.06
N LEU A 167 -8.09 3.62 -7.91
CA LEU A 167 -6.71 3.17 -7.66
C LEU A 167 -5.78 3.45 -8.85
N GLU A 168 -6.29 3.37 -10.09
CA GLU A 168 -5.57 3.77 -11.30
C GLU A 168 -5.29 5.28 -11.39
N GLY A 169 -5.89 6.08 -10.50
CA GLY A 169 -5.68 7.52 -10.41
C GLY A 169 -6.53 8.34 -11.37
N ASN A 170 -7.61 7.77 -11.93
CA ASN A 170 -8.47 8.46 -12.88
C ASN A 170 -9.08 9.74 -12.29
N LEU A 171 -9.54 9.70 -11.02
CA LEU A 171 -10.05 10.88 -10.33
C LEU A 171 -8.97 11.94 -10.15
N SER A 172 -7.78 11.54 -9.70
CA SER A 172 -6.66 12.47 -9.47
C SER A 172 -6.20 13.12 -10.76
N LYS A 173 -6.13 12.36 -11.85
CA LYS A 173 -5.80 12.89 -13.17
C LYS A 173 -6.84 13.92 -13.64
N TYR A 174 -8.11 13.61 -13.46
CA TYR A 174 -9.20 14.50 -13.83
C TYR A 174 -9.15 15.86 -13.09
N ILE A 175 -8.88 15.82 -11.78
CA ILE A 175 -8.71 17.04 -10.98
C ILE A 175 -7.43 17.79 -11.36
N GLU A 176 -6.33 17.06 -11.64
CA GLU A 176 -5.08 17.70 -12.09
C GLU A 176 -5.21 18.37 -13.45
N ASP A 177 -5.96 17.78 -14.39
CA ASP A 177 -6.23 18.40 -15.69
C ASP A 177 -6.95 19.76 -15.51
N ILE A 178 -8.01 19.81 -14.67
CA ILE A 178 -8.69 21.09 -14.35
C ILE A 178 -7.74 22.07 -13.66
N ARG A 179 -6.94 21.61 -12.73
CA ARG A 179 -5.96 22.42 -12.03
C ARG A 179 -4.93 23.04 -12.97
N GLN A 180 -4.43 22.27 -13.94
CA GLN A 180 -3.48 22.76 -14.94
C GLN A 180 -4.11 23.80 -15.86
N ASP A 181 -5.38 23.63 -16.26
CA ASP A 181 -6.12 24.61 -17.04
C ASP A 181 -6.24 25.93 -16.29
N ILE A 182 -6.59 25.90 -15.00
CA ILE A 182 -6.67 27.09 -14.15
C ILE A 182 -5.30 27.77 -14.00
N LEU A 183 -4.23 27.01 -13.77
CA LEU A 183 -2.88 27.54 -13.65
C LEU A 183 -2.40 28.22 -14.94
N TYR A 184 -2.72 27.62 -16.08
CA TYR A 184 -2.43 28.24 -17.39
C TYR A 184 -3.16 29.60 -17.54
N ASP A 185 -4.45 29.65 -17.20
CA ASP A 185 -5.24 30.85 -17.28
C ASP A 185 -4.75 31.94 -16.29
N MET A 186 -4.30 31.56 -15.09
CA MET A 186 -3.64 32.49 -14.15
C MET A 186 -2.34 33.06 -14.72
N GLY A 187 -1.50 32.20 -15.31
CA GLY A 187 -0.25 32.66 -15.96
C GLY A 187 -0.51 33.60 -17.14
N TYR A 188 -1.59 33.39 -17.91
CA TYR A 188 -1.99 34.30 -18.97
C TYR A 188 -2.39 35.69 -18.41
N ILE A 189 -3.14 35.72 -17.29
CA ILE A 189 -3.53 36.97 -16.62
C ILE A 189 -2.31 37.72 -16.09
N GLU A 190 -1.38 36.98 -15.43
CA GLU A 190 -0.14 37.62 -14.93
C GLU A 190 0.69 38.22 -16.05
N ALA A 191 0.88 37.46 -17.16
CA ALA A 191 1.59 37.95 -18.34
C ALA A 191 0.90 39.22 -18.96
N ALA A 192 -0.43 39.23 -19.00
CA ALA A 192 -1.19 40.38 -19.52
C ALA A 192 -1.15 41.59 -18.61
N LEU A 193 -0.94 41.44 -17.31
CA LEU A 193 -0.72 42.55 -16.38
C LEU A 193 0.67 43.14 -16.53
N ASP A 194 1.67 42.33 -16.84
CA ASP A 194 3.05 42.79 -17.04
C ASP A 194 3.26 43.42 -18.42
N ASP A 195 2.60 42.91 -19.46
CA ASP A 195 2.73 43.41 -20.85
C ASP A 195 1.37 43.49 -21.55
N PRO A 196 0.54 44.51 -21.20
CA PRO A 196 -0.82 44.65 -21.72
C PRO A 196 -0.92 44.95 -23.21
N GLU A 197 0.19 45.32 -23.87
CA GLU A 197 0.17 45.61 -25.31
C GLU A 197 0.14 44.33 -26.16
N HIS A 198 0.61 43.18 -25.63
CA HIS A 198 0.70 41.91 -26.35
C HIS A 198 -0.40 40.91 -25.99
N TYR A 199 -1.24 41.21 -24.98
CA TYR A 199 -2.29 40.28 -24.49
C TYR A 199 -3.66 40.95 -24.48
N ASP A 200 -4.67 40.32 -25.10
CA ASP A 200 -6.06 40.82 -25.15
C ASP A 200 -6.91 40.21 -24.01
N LEU A 201 -6.92 40.88 -22.86
CA LEU A 201 -7.76 40.49 -21.72
C LEU A 201 -9.26 40.61 -21.99
N GLY A 202 -9.68 41.47 -22.94
CA GLY A 202 -11.09 41.65 -23.28
C GLY A 202 -11.68 40.41 -23.91
N LYS A 203 -10.97 39.78 -24.86
CA LYS A 203 -11.36 38.53 -25.49
C LYS A 203 -11.16 37.33 -24.54
N PHE A 204 -10.03 37.28 -23.83
CA PHE A 204 -9.70 36.25 -22.91
C PHE A 204 -10.72 36.06 -21.78
N ARG A 205 -11.32 37.16 -21.29
CA ARG A 205 -12.37 37.12 -20.26
C ARG A 205 -13.57 36.24 -20.66
N PHE A 206 -13.96 36.21 -21.90
CA PHE A 206 -15.07 35.40 -22.38
C PHE A 206 -14.64 33.95 -22.50
N GLU A 207 -13.45 33.69 -23.03
CA GLU A 207 -12.87 32.34 -23.13
C GLU A 207 -12.68 31.70 -21.75
N LEU A 208 -12.17 32.46 -20.78
CA LEU A 208 -12.00 32.03 -19.39
C LEU A 208 -13.33 31.67 -18.74
N ARG A 209 -14.36 32.51 -18.92
CA ARG A 209 -15.68 32.23 -18.36
C ARG A 209 -16.25 30.93 -18.90
N ASP A 210 -16.19 30.70 -20.22
CA ASP A 210 -16.71 29.53 -20.87
C ASP A 210 -15.91 28.25 -20.48
N LYS A 211 -14.61 28.38 -20.19
CA LYS A 211 -13.78 27.31 -19.61
C LYS A 211 -14.22 26.97 -18.18
N LEU A 212 -14.32 27.97 -17.32
CA LEU A 212 -14.71 27.78 -15.91
C LEU A 212 -16.13 27.20 -15.78
N GLU A 213 -17.07 27.62 -16.65
CA GLU A 213 -18.42 27.03 -16.68
C GLU A 213 -18.36 25.54 -17.06
N ARG A 214 -17.58 25.16 -18.07
CA ARG A 214 -17.39 23.75 -18.43
C ARG A 214 -16.75 22.93 -17.32
N ASP A 215 -15.72 23.46 -16.66
CA ASP A 215 -15.05 22.75 -15.57
C ASP A 215 -15.94 22.60 -14.33
N LYS A 216 -16.74 23.63 -14.05
CA LYS A 216 -17.80 23.56 -13.03
C LYS A 216 -18.83 22.48 -13.34
N ASP A 217 -19.29 22.40 -14.60
CA ASP A 217 -20.28 21.40 -15.00
C ASP A 217 -19.71 19.97 -14.86
N LYS A 218 -18.47 19.76 -15.27
CA LYS A 218 -17.77 18.48 -15.07
C LYS A 218 -17.67 18.09 -13.59
N LEU A 219 -17.34 19.05 -12.71
CA LEU A 219 -17.26 18.81 -11.27
C LEU A 219 -18.64 18.52 -10.66
N ASN A 220 -19.69 19.23 -11.12
CA ASN A 220 -21.06 18.98 -10.70
C ASN A 220 -21.53 17.59 -11.07
N GLU A 221 -21.21 17.10 -12.27
CA GLU A 221 -21.53 15.74 -12.70
C GLU A 221 -20.98 14.68 -11.75
N LEU A 222 -19.72 14.85 -11.28
CA LEU A 222 -19.13 13.95 -10.27
C LEU A 222 -19.89 14.01 -8.94
N VAL A 223 -20.33 15.19 -8.53
CA VAL A 223 -21.07 15.37 -7.26
C VAL A 223 -22.48 14.78 -7.36
N GLU A 224 -23.20 15.01 -8.47
CA GLU A 224 -24.56 14.52 -8.68
C GLU A 224 -24.64 12.99 -8.69
N HIS A 225 -23.62 12.32 -9.22
CA HIS A 225 -23.56 10.86 -9.28
C HIS A 225 -23.02 10.21 -8.00
N PHE A 226 -22.62 10.99 -7.00
CA PHE A 226 -22.03 10.48 -5.76
C PHE A 226 -22.97 9.55 -4.99
N ASP A 227 -24.21 9.98 -4.75
CA ASP A 227 -25.18 9.20 -3.96
C ASP A 227 -25.63 7.93 -4.68
N ASP A 228 -25.80 7.99 -6.00
CA ASP A 228 -26.11 6.81 -6.83
C ASP A 228 -24.95 5.80 -6.81
N GLY A 229 -23.72 6.29 -6.92
CA GLY A 229 -22.51 5.48 -6.81
C GLY A 229 -22.39 4.81 -5.45
N ARG A 230 -22.67 5.53 -4.38
CA ARG A 230 -22.65 5.01 -3.01
C ARG A 230 -23.68 3.93 -2.80
N MET A 231 -24.95 4.13 -3.22
CA MET A 231 -25.99 3.11 -3.13
C MET A 231 -25.65 1.83 -3.90
N LYS A 232 -25.04 1.95 -5.08
CA LYS A 232 -24.60 0.79 -5.87
C LYS A 232 -23.43 0.04 -5.24
N SER A 233 -22.52 0.74 -4.56
CA SER A 233 -21.35 0.16 -3.90
C SER A 233 -21.67 -0.47 -2.55
N GLU A 234 -22.42 0.24 -1.70
CA GLU A 234 -22.70 -0.13 -0.30
C GLU A 234 -24.01 -0.91 -0.15
N GLY A 235 -24.89 -0.85 -1.18
CA GLY A 235 -26.23 -1.40 -1.10
C GLY A 235 -27.19 -0.52 -0.28
N ILE A 236 -28.39 -1.02 -0.03
CA ILE A 236 -29.44 -0.33 0.72
C ILE A 236 -29.80 -1.17 1.95
N ASN A 237 -29.63 -0.57 3.12
CA ASN A 237 -30.07 -1.19 4.37
C ASN A 237 -31.60 -1.29 4.40
N THR A 238 -32.13 -2.52 4.33
CA THR A 238 -33.56 -2.79 4.29
C THR A 238 -34.01 -3.49 5.57
N VAL A 239 -35.03 -2.97 6.22
CA VAL A 239 -35.68 -3.59 7.39
C VAL A 239 -37.04 -4.15 6.97
N ILE A 240 -37.23 -5.45 7.16
CA ILE A 240 -38.50 -6.11 6.93
C ILE A 240 -39.24 -6.17 8.29
N VAL A 241 -40.41 -5.54 8.39
CA VAL A 241 -41.26 -5.56 9.57
C VAL A 241 -42.59 -6.23 9.26
N GLY A 242 -43.04 -7.10 10.15
CA GLY A 242 -44.32 -7.80 10.00
C GLY A 242 -44.71 -8.54 11.28
N LYS A 243 -45.96 -9.03 11.31
CA LYS A 243 -46.37 -9.95 12.38
C LYS A 243 -45.73 -11.32 12.11
N PRO A 244 -45.22 -12.01 13.16
CA PRO A 244 -44.74 -13.37 13.00
C PRO A 244 -45.93 -14.28 12.58
N ASN A 245 -45.62 -15.27 11.73
CA ASN A 245 -46.58 -16.29 11.30
C ASN A 245 -46.91 -17.20 12.49
#